data_6ac374a21e40c91d20894ec6fe70a050
#
_entry.id   6ac374a21e40c91d20894ec6fe70a050
#
_cell.length_a   1.000
_cell.length_b   1.000
_cell.length_c   1.000
_cell.angle_alpha   90.00
_cell.angle_beta   90.00
_cell.angle_gamma   90.00
#
_symmetry.space_group_name_H-M   'P 1'
#
loop_
_entity.id
_entity.type
_entity.pdbx_description
1 polymer ?
#
loop_
_entity_poly.entity_id
_entity_poly.type
_entity_poly.pdbx_seq_one_letter_code
_entity_poly.pdbx_strand_id
1 'polypeptide(L)'
;SAEDADSEGVEGKFYGWSLAEFRQALGPDEAAFWEPIFNLTAEGNYHDEAGGRPTGANILHLTQPFDRWAKELGLPEADLHRRWEDARTRLFAVRKTRVHPLKDDKILTDWNGLMIAALAQGGRVLGRPRYVEAAGNAAQFILDTLRGADGRIFHRFREGERAIPGQASDYAFLIFGLLHLYRSTFNVTWAERAADLQAVMLAELWDEAAGGFFLADPRNRELPVRPKEIYDGAVPSANSVDLLNLLWLSRLTGDPRWADRADRLVRAFAGTIERQPSAFTFFLCGLDFALRPGQDIVIAGESRSPDAERLLAALNLTYTPNQVTQLKSGDNS
;
A
#
# COMPACT_ATOMS: atom_id res chain seq x y z
N SER A 1 -7.63 3.25 -6.83
CA SER A 1 -8.06 3.95 -8.06
C SER A 1 -6.84 4.49 -8.81
N ALA A 2 -6.91 4.57 -10.11
CA ALA A 2 -5.91 5.13 -11.01
C ALA A 2 -6.60 6.08 -11.99
N GLU A 3 -5.86 7.02 -12.55
CA GLU A 3 -6.32 7.82 -13.67
C GLU A 3 -5.59 7.35 -14.93
N ASP A 4 -6.29 7.33 -16.06
CA ASP A 4 -5.71 6.99 -17.34
C ASP A 4 -4.58 7.98 -17.69
N ALA A 5 -3.60 7.53 -18.46
CA ALA A 5 -2.59 8.42 -19.03
C ALA A 5 -3.19 9.32 -20.12
N ASP A 6 -4.24 8.84 -20.77
CA ASP A 6 -4.88 9.50 -21.92
C ASP A 6 -5.99 10.46 -21.51
N SER A 7 -6.01 11.60 -22.14
CA SER A 7 -7.16 12.51 -22.18
C SER A 7 -7.46 12.86 -23.63
N GLU A 8 -8.74 12.73 -24.05
CA GLU A 8 -9.18 12.96 -25.43
C GLU A 8 -8.38 12.15 -26.47
N GLY A 9 -7.96 10.92 -26.09
CA GLY A 9 -7.21 10.00 -26.95
C GLY A 9 -5.74 10.40 -27.18
N VAL A 10 -5.20 11.27 -26.34
CA VAL A 10 -3.79 11.69 -26.40
C VAL A 10 -3.14 11.49 -25.02
N GLU A 11 -2.06 10.71 -25.01
CA GLU A 11 -1.28 10.46 -23.81
C GLU A 11 -0.65 11.74 -23.25
N GLY A 12 -0.74 11.92 -21.94
CA GLY A 12 -0.17 13.06 -21.22
C GLY A 12 -0.84 14.41 -21.45
N LYS A 13 -1.85 14.52 -22.34
CA LYS A 13 -2.50 15.78 -22.70
C LYS A 13 -3.01 16.57 -21.50
N PHE A 14 -3.59 15.91 -20.53
CA PHE A 14 -4.12 16.56 -19.33
C PHE A 14 -3.01 17.24 -18.50
N TYR A 15 -1.82 16.65 -18.45
CA TYR A 15 -0.73 17.08 -17.57
C TYR A 15 0.28 17.99 -18.26
N GLY A 16 0.43 17.86 -19.58
CA GLY A 16 1.38 18.65 -20.37
C GLY A 16 0.99 20.14 -20.47
N TRP A 17 1.97 21.00 -20.70
CA TRP A 17 1.78 22.43 -20.88
C TRP A 17 2.51 22.92 -22.13
N SER A 18 1.82 23.60 -23.04
CA SER A 18 2.54 24.44 -24.00
C SER A 18 3.11 25.67 -23.29
N LEU A 19 4.21 26.21 -23.83
CA LEU A 19 4.78 27.44 -23.27
C LEU A 19 3.78 28.61 -23.31
N ALA A 20 2.93 28.65 -24.33
CA ALA A 20 1.90 29.67 -24.48
C ALA A 20 0.84 29.59 -23.39
N GLU A 21 0.32 28.37 -23.10
CA GLU A 21 -0.65 28.15 -22.02
C GLU A 21 -0.05 28.48 -20.65
N PHE A 22 1.21 28.10 -20.41
CA PHE A 22 1.90 28.40 -19.17
C PHE A 22 2.03 29.92 -18.94
N ARG A 23 2.42 30.67 -19.97
CA ARG A 23 2.49 32.14 -19.94
C ARG A 23 1.12 32.78 -19.75
N GLN A 24 0.10 32.26 -20.40
CA GLN A 24 -1.27 32.76 -20.22
C GLN A 24 -1.76 32.54 -18.78
N ALA A 25 -1.44 31.38 -18.17
CA ALA A 25 -1.87 31.05 -16.81
C ALA A 25 -1.18 31.90 -15.74
N LEU A 26 0.13 32.18 -15.90
CA LEU A 26 0.91 32.90 -14.89
C LEU A 26 1.13 34.39 -15.18
N GLY A 27 0.93 34.80 -16.42
CA GLY A 27 1.35 36.11 -16.91
C GLY A 27 2.85 36.15 -17.28
N PRO A 28 3.27 37.16 -18.09
CA PRO A 28 4.58 37.14 -18.73
C PRO A 28 5.76 37.13 -17.73
N ASP A 29 5.69 37.96 -16.70
CA ASP A 29 6.80 38.13 -15.74
C ASP A 29 6.97 36.88 -14.85
N GLU A 30 5.85 36.34 -14.35
CA GLU A 30 5.86 35.17 -13.50
C GLU A 30 6.24 33.90 -14.28
N ALA A 31 5.75 33.78 -15.51
CA ALA A 31 6.12 32.67 -16.39
C ALA A 31 7.63 32.71 -16.73
N ALA A 32 8.17 33.88 -17.13
CA ALA A 32 9.59 34.04 -17.43
C ALA A 32 10.50 33.66 -16.25
N PHE A 33 10.03 33.89 -15.02
CA PHE A 33 10.76 33.48 -13.83
C PHE A 33 10.79 31.94 -13.66
N TRP A 34 9.67 31.24 -13.95
CA TRP A 34 9.56 29.78 -13.73
C TRP A 34 10.03 28.95 -14.92
N GLU A 35 10.07 29.49 -16.14
CA GLU A 35 10.47 28.78 -17.35
C GLU A 35 11.81 28.04 -17.21
N PRO A 36 12.93 28.67 -16.77
CA PRO A 36 14.20 27.98 -16.59
C PRO A 36 14.22 27.01 -15.42
N ILE A 37 13.46 27.28 -14.36
CA ILE A 37 13.39 26.45 -13.16
C ILE A 37 12.73 25.11 -13.47
N PHE A 38 11.66 25.11 -14.29
CA PHE A 38 10.92 23.94 -14.69
C PHE A 38 11.23 23.43 -16.09
N ASN A 39 12.33 23.89 -16.69
CA ASN A 39 12.82 23.43 -17.99
C ASN A 39 11.79 23.53 -19.12
N LEU A 40 11.03 24.63 -19.19
CA LEU A 40 10.09 24.86 -20.27
C LEU A 40 10.79 25.39 -21.52
N THR A 41 10.44 24.81 -22.67
CA THR A 41 10.93 25.24 -23.98
C THR A 41 9.77 25.47 -24.96
N ALA A 42 10.01 26.24 -26.03
CA ALA A 42 8.98 26.46 -27.05
C ALA A 42 8.64 25.19 -27.83
N GLU A 43 9.63 24.32 -28.05
CA GLU A 43 9.50 23.04 -28.75
C GLU A 43 8.89 21.97 -27.86
N GLY A 44 8.82 22.22 -26.54
CA GLY A 44 8.42 21.25 -25.53
C GLY A 44 9.58 20.34 -25.09
N ASN A 45 9.55 19.93 -23.82
CA ASN A 45 10.50 18.96 -23.28
C ASN A 45 9.95 17.53 -23.26
N TYR A 46 8.70 17.34 -23.67
CA TYR A 46 8.07 16.03 -23.82
C TYR A 46 8.12 15.61 -25.29
N HIS A 47 8.64 14.41 -25.51
CA HIS A 47 8.79 13.81 -26.83
C HIS A 47 7.83 12.63 -27.00
N ASP A 48 7.29 12.47 -28.19
CA ASP A 48 6.51 11.31 -28.57
C ASP A 48 7.34 10.01 -28.43
N GLU A 49 6.78 9.02 -27.70
CA GLU A 49 7.47 7.75 -27.44
C GLU A 49 7.75 6.95 -28.73
N ALA A 50 6.86 7.02 -29.72
CA ALA A 50 6.98 6.24 -30.95
C ALA A 50 8.01 6.81 -31.94
N GLY A 51 8.20 8.13 -31.96
CA GLY A 51 9.03 8.79 -32.96
C GLY A 51 10.14 9.71 -32.41
N GLY A 52 10.16 9.94 -31.10
CA GLY A 52 11.13 10.86 -30.48
C GLY A 52 10.98 12.31 -30.91
N ARG A 53 9.83 12.71 -31.47
CA ARG A 53 9.58 14.06 -31.97
C ARG A 53 9.12 14.98 -30.86
N PRO A 54 9.56 16.25 -30.83
CA PRO A 54 9.03 17.25 -29.93
C PRO A 54 7.50 17.39 -30.13
N THR A 55 6.75 17.41 -29.05
CA THR A 55 5.28 17.51 -29.08
C THR A 55 4.77 18.95 -28.93
N GLY A 56 5.63 19.90 -28.60
CA GLY A 56 5.26 21.25 -28.17
C GLY A 56 4.76 21.30 -26.72
N ALA A 57 4.64 20.17 -26.06
CA ALA A 57 4.23 20.08 -24.68
C ALA A 57 5.44 19.98 -23.73
N ASN A 58 5.28 20.57 -22.54
CA ASN A 58 6.27 20.50 -21.47
C ASN A 58 5.69 19.75 -20.28
N ILE A 59 6.51 18.89 -19.68
CA ILE A 59 6.31 18.32 -18.35
C ILE A 59 7.13 19.19 -17.39
N LEU A 60 6.44 19.79 -16.42
CA LEU A 60 7.08 20.64 -15.41
C LEU A 60 7.92 19.77 -14.48
N HIS A 61 9.23 19.97 -14.48
CA HIS A 61 10.15 19.28 -13.57
C HIS A 61 11.28 20.20 -13.15
N LEU A 62 11.73 20.03 -11.91
CA LEU A 62 12.87 20.80 -11.40
C LEU A 62 14.16 20.30 -12.03
N THR A 63 14.97 21.21 -12.57
CA THR A 63 16.31 20.88 -13.07
C THR A 63 17.35 20.75 -11.95
N GLN A 64 17.05 21.36 -10.79
CA GLN A 64 17.83 21.26 -9.57
C GLN A 64 16.92 21.53 -8.34
N PRO A 65 17.34 21.13 -7.11
CA PRO A 65 16.55 21.36 -5.90
C PRO A 65 16.32 22.86 -5.60
N PHE A 66 15.23 23.17 -4.89
CA PHE A 66 14.84 24.55 -4.58
C PHE A 66 15.89 25.32 -3.78
N ASP A 67 16.64 24.68 -2.88
CA ASP A 67 17.71 25.30 -2.11
C ASP A 67 18.85 25.83 -3.01
N ARG A 68 19.16 25.13 -4.11
CA ARG A 68 20.13 25.58 -5.11
C ARG A 68 19.59 26.74 -5.93
N TRP A 69 18.34 26.64 -6.41
CA TRP A 69 17.71 27.73 -7.13
C TRP A 69 17.61 29.00 -6.28
N ALA A 70 17.27 28.87 -4.98
CA ALA A 70 17.21 30.00 -4.07
C ALA A 70 18.57 30.72 -3.97
N LYS A 71 19.66 29.98 -3.84
CA LYS A 71 21.03 30.54 -3.82
C LYS A 71 21.40 31.24 -5.14
N GLU A 72 21.09 30.62 -6.27
CA GLU A 72 21.40 31.15 -7.60
C GLU A 72 20.62 32.43 -7.88
N LEU A 73 19.38 32.51 -7.45
CA LEU A 73 18.49 33.67 -7.59
C LEU A 73 18.71 34.76 -6.52
N GLY A 74 19.50 34.45 -5.48
CA GLY A 74 19.69 35.38 -4.34
C GLY A 74 18.45 35.59 -3.48
N LEU A 75 17.56 34.61 -3.44
CA LEU A 75 16.30 34.66 -2.68
C LEU A 75 16.34 33.73 -1.46
N PRO A 76 15.63 34.06 -0.36
CA PRO A 76 15.36 33.12 0.70
C PRO A 76 14.55 31.92 0.15
N GLU A 77 14.92 30.69 0.52
CA GLU A 77 14.24 29.47 0.05
C GLU A 77 12.73 29.49 0.41
N ALA A 78 12.38 29.97 1.58
CA ALA A 78 10.98 30.12 2.01
C ALA A 78 10.15 31.05 1.10
N ASP A 79 10.79 32.08 0.52
CA ASP A 79 10.10 33.00 -0.40
C ASP A 79 9.90 32.36 -1.77
N LEU A 80 10.89 31.56 -2.23
CA LEU A 80 10.77 30.80 -3.46
C LEU A 80 9.66 29.74 -3.34
N HIS A 81 9.58 29.01 -2.22
CA HIS A 81 8.49 28.06 -1.95
C HIS A 81 7.12 28.74 -1.93
N ARG A 82 6.98 29.89 -1.28
CA ARG A 82 5.72 30.63 -1.24
C ARG A 82 5.28 31.08 -2.62
N ARG A 83 6.22 31.64 -3.40
CA ARG A 83 5.97 32.05 -4.79
C ARG A 83 5.55 30.87 -5.66
N TRP A 84 6.15 29.68 -5.45
CA TRP A 84 5.76 28.45 -6.14
C TRP A 84 4.34 28.02 -5.77
N GLU A 85 3.95 28.04 -4.49
CA GLU A 85 2.59 27.66 -4.08
C GLU A 85 1.53 28.55 -4.74
N ASP A 86 1.79 29.84 -4.91
CA ASP A 86 0.89 30.75 -5.61
C ASP A 86 0.82 30.38 -7.11
N ALA A 87 1.97 30.18 -7.78
CA ALA A 87 2.02 29.77 -9.19
C ALA A 87 1.35 28.40 -9.39
N ARG A 88 1.65 27.42 -8.52
CA ARG A 88 1.05 26.08 -8.54
C ARG A 88 -0.46 26.13 -8.43
N THR A 89 -0.99 26.99 -7.54
CA THR A 89 -2.43 27.15 -7.37
C THR A 89 -3.11 27.68 -8.63
N ARG A 90 -2.51 28.64 -9.30
CA ARG A 90 -3.00 29.21 -10.58
C ARG A 90 -2.96 28.16 -11.70
N LEU A 91 -1.84 27.46 -11.86
CA LEU A 91 -1.70 26.40 -12.85
C LEU A 91 -2.70 25.26 -12.60
N PHE A 92 -2.88 24.86 -11.34
CA PHE A 92 -3.85 23.84 -10.98
C PHE A 92 -5.28 24.25 -11.31
N ALA A 93 -5.65 25.52 -11.08
CA ALA A 93 -6.96 26.04 -11.43
C ALA A 93 -7.23 25.95 -12.95
N VAL A 94 -6.25 26.30 -13.78
CA VAL A 94 -6.35 26.17 -15.24
C VAL A 94 -6.45 24.69 -15.64
N ARG A 95 -5.57 23.81 -15.12
CA ARG A 95 -5.58 22.39 -15.45
C ARG A 95 -6.91 21.73 -15.10
N LYS A 96 -7.55 22.11 -14.01
CA LYS A 96 -8.87 21.60 -13.61
C LYS A 96 -9.98 21.83 -14.63
N THR A 97 -9.83 22.79 -15.52
CA THR A 97 -10.83 23.07 -16.57
C THR A 97 -10.69 22.17 -17.80
N ARG A 98 -9.60 21.42 -17.91
CA ARG A 98 -9.35 20.49 -19.02
C ARG A 98 -10.23 19.25 -18.88
N VAL A 99 -10.39 18.50 -19.96
CA VAL A 99 -11.05 17.19 -19.96
C VAL A 99 -10.21 16.23 -19.13
N HIS A 100 -10.78 15.74 -18.02
CA HIS A 100 -10.10 14.82 -17.13
C HIS A 100 -9.90 13.44 -17.79
N PRO A 101 -8.77 12.77 -17.53
CA PRO A 101 -8.59 11.37 -17.86
C PRO A 101 -9.66 10.50 -17.20
N LEU A 102 -9.91 9.32 -17.77
CA LEU A 102 -10.81 8.36 -17.15
C LEU A 102 -10.24 7.92 -15.80
N LYS A 103 -11.04 8.07 -14.76
CA LYS A 103 -10.67 7.59 -13.43
C LYS A 103 -11.19 6.16 -13.23
N ASP A 104 -10.27 5.24 -12.97
CA ASP A 104 -10.63 3.93 -12.45
C ASP A 104 -10.90 4.05 -10.94
N ASP A 105 -12.17 4.05 -10.57
CA ASP A 105 -12.66 4.26 -9.21
C ASP A 105 -12.97 2.95 -8.46
N LYS A 106 -12.53 1.81 -9.00
CA LYS A 106 -12.65 0.52 -8.32
C LYS A 106 -11.95 0.55 -6.95
N ILE A 107 -12.62 0.01 -5.95
CA ILE A 107 -12.04 -0.29 -4.65
C ILE A 107 -11.66 -1.77 -4.67
N LEU A 108 -10.36 -2.07 -4.60
CA LEU A 108 -9.81 -3.41 -4.63
C LEU A 108 -9.40 -3.83 -3.21
N THR A 109 -9.82 -5.01 -2.79
CA THR A 109 -9.57 -5.50 -1.42
C THR A 109 -8.09 -5.69 -1.15
N ASP A 110 -7.35 -6.29 -2.07
CA ASP A 110 -5.92 -6.57 -1.94
C ASP A 110 -5.09 -5.29 -1.78
N TRP A 111 -5.24 -4.33 -2.69
CA TRP A 111 -4.48 -3.07 -2.63
C TRP A 111 -4.83 -2.24 -1.40
N ASN A 112 -6.11 -2.26 -0.99
CA ASN A 112 -6.49 -1.61 0.27
C ASN A 112 -5.87 -2.32 1.48
N GLY A 113 -5.77 -3.66 1.47
CA GLY A 113 -5.09 -4.42 2.51
C GLY A 113 -3.65 -3.96 2.72
N LEU A 114 -2.88 -3.80 1.64
CA LEU A 114 -1.51 -3.27 1.70
C LEU A 114 -1.47 -1.81 2.18
N MET A 115 -2.40 -0.96 1.71
CA MET A 115 -2.46 0.43 2.14
C MET A 115 -2.86 0.56 3.62
N ILE A 116 -3.77 -0.28 4.11
CA ILE A 116 -4.14 -0.35 5.53
C ILE A 116 -2.90 -0.67 6.37
N ALA A 117 -2.10 -1.68 5.97
CA ALA A 117 -0.85 -2.01 6.65
C ALA A 117 0.13 -0.84 6.67
N ALA A 118 0.33 -0.18 5.53
CA ALA A 118 1.23 0.95 5.40
C ALA A 118 0.80 2.15 6.26
N LEU A 119 -0.49 2.51 6.24
CA LEU A 119 -1.03 3.60 7.03
C LEU A 119 -1.00 3.29 8.54
N ALA A 120 -1.35 2.08 8.94
CA ALA A 120 -1.29 1.66 10.34
C ALA A 120 0.14 1.72 10.88
N GLN A 121 1.10 1.13 10.16
CA GLN A 121 2.51 1.15 10.55
C GLN A 121 3.09 2.57 10.50
N GLY A 122 2.83 3.31 9.43
CA GLY A 122 3.29 4.70 9.29
C GLY A 122 2.73 5.60 10.38
N GLY A 123 1.44 5.45 10.72
CA GLY A 123 0.79 6.19 11.80
C GLY A 123 1.45 5.94 13.16
N ARG A 124 1.75 4.66 13.45
CA ARG A 124 2.44 4.23 14.68
C ARG A 124 3.87 4.78 14.77
N VAL A 125 4.67 4.60 13.71
CA VAL A 125 6.10 4.96 13.71
C VAL A 125 6.31 6.48 13.67
N LEU A 126 5.49 7.19 12.91
CA LEU A 126 5.61 8.64 12.73
C LEU A 126 4.79 9.46 13.75
N GLY A 127 4.09 8.79 14.68
CA GLY A 127 3.21 9.46 15.64
C GLY A 127 2.07 10.26 14.96
N ARG A 128 1.46 9.70 13.92
CA ARG A 128 0.39 10.34 13.14
C ARG A 128 -0.95 9.59 13.28
N PRO A 129 -1.74 9.86 14.32
CA PRO A 129 -3.00 9.16 14.60
C PRO A 129 -3.97 9.14 13.42
N ARG A 130 -4.03 10.22 12.63
CA ARG A 130 -4.88 10.31 11.43
C ARG A 130 -4.64 9.19 10.40
N TYR A 131 -3.42 8.64 10.33
CA TYR A 131 -3.13 7.54 9.42
C TYR A 131 -3.71 6.22 9.95
N VAL A 132 -3.62 6.00 11.28
CA VAL A 132 -4.23 4.83 11.92
C VAL A 132 -5.76 4.88 11.79
N GLU A 133 -6.35 6.05 11.97
CA GLU A 133 -7.79 6.27 11.78
C GLU A 133 -8.23 5.98 10.33
N ALA A 134 -7.50 6.50 9.35
CA ALA A 134 -7.77 6.23 7.94
C ALA A 134 -7.66 4.73 7.60
N ALA A 135 -6.66 4.03 8.15
CA ALA A 135 -6.51 2.58 8.02
C ALA A 135 -7.70 1.83 8.63
N GLY A 136 -8.14 2.23 9.83
CA GLY A 136 -9.30 1.64 10.51
C GLY A 136 -10.59 1.82 9.71
N ASN A 137 -10.83 3.04 9.20
CA ASN A 137 -12.01 3.33 8.39
C ASN A 137 -12.03 2.52 7.08
N ALA A 138 -10.89 2.37 6.42
CA ALA A 138 -10.76 1.56 5.21
C ALA A 138 -10.99 0.06 5.51
N ALA A 139 -10.42 -0.46 6.60
CA ALA A 139 -10.62 -1.84 7.01
C ALA A 139 -12.09 -2.12 7.35
N GLN A 140 -12.72 -1.23 8.11
CA GLN A 140 -14.14 -1.36 8.46
C GLN A 140 -15.02 -1.35 7.21
N PHE A 141 -14.77 -0.42 6.28
CA PHE A 141 -15.50 -0.38 5.01
C PHE A 141 -15.41 -1.71 4.24
N ILE A 142 -14.23 -2.30 4.13
CA ILE A 142 -14.05 -3.57 3.42
C ILE A 142 -14.80 -4.70 4.13
N LEU A 143 -14.69 -4.78 5.45
CA LEU A 143 -15.38 -5.82 6.24
C LEU A 143 -16.90 -5.70 6.17
N ASP A 144 -17.44 -4.48 6.12
CA ASP A 144 -18.88 -4.25 6.06
C ASP A 144 -19.43 -4.41 4.63
N THR A 145 -18.65 -4.05 3.60
CA THR A 145 -19.15 -3.94 2.24
C THR A 145 -18.71 -5.10 1.34
N LEU A 146 -17.46 -5.56 1.48
CA LEU A 146 -16.85 -6.58 0.61
C LEU A 146 -16.81 -7.98 1.23
N ARG A 147 -17.21 -8.14 2.49
CA ARG A 147 -17.37 -9.45 3.12
C ARG A 147 -18.81 -9.95 2.94
N GLY A 148 -18.97 -11.19 2.46
CA GLY A 148 -20.25 -11.86 2.36
C GLY A 148 -20.76 -12.39 3.71
N ALA A 149 -22.05 -12.75 3.77
CA ALA A 149 -22.65 -13.38 4.96
C ALA A 149 -22.01 -14.74 5.29
N ASP A 150 -21.41 -15.40 4.31
CA ASP A 150 -20.66 -16.65 4.43
C ASP A 150 -19.19 -16.44 4.88
N GLY A 151 -18.82 -15.20 5.19
CA GLY A 151 -17.47 -14.82 5.62
C GLY A 151 -16.46 -14.62 4.50
N ARG A 152 -16.80 -14.94 3.26
CA ARG A 152 -15.91 -14.77 2.10
C ARG A 152 -15.77 -13.31 1.71
N ILE A 153 -14.61 -12.98 1.11
CA ILE A 153 -14.32 -11.64 0.62
C ILE A 153 -14.58 -11.58 -0.89
N PHE A 154 -15.00 -10.41 -1.37
CA PHE A 154 -15.02 -10.03 -2.78
C PHE A 154 -13.80 -9.19 -3.12
N HIS A 155 -13.30 -9.35 -4.35
CA HIS A 155 -12.13 -8.62 -4.84
C HIS A 155 -12.41 -7.12 -5.06
N ARG A 156 -13.58 -6.80 -5.62
CA ARG A 156 -13.88 -5.46 -6.15
C ARG A 156 -15.20 -4.90 -5.64
N PHE A 157 -15.21 -3.60 -5.32
CA PHE A 157 -16.42 -2.78 -5.16
C PHE A 157 -16.37 -1.59 -6.11
N ARG A 158 -17.46 -1.36 -6.84
CA ARG A 158 -17.65 -0.21 -7.72
C ARG A 158 -19.14 0.06 -7.93
N GLU A 159 -19.55 1.34 -7.99
CA GLU A 159 -20.92 1.76 -8.29
C GLU A 159 -21.99 1.09 -7.41
N GLY A 160 -21.67 0.86 -6.14
CA GLY A 160 -22.58 0.20 -5.18
C GLY A 160 -22.61 -1.32 -5.27
N GLU A 161 -21.84 -1.93 -6.17
CA GLU A 161 -21.81 -3.38 -6.39
C GLU A 161 -20.47 -3.99 -5.97
N ARG A 162 -20.54 -5.12 -5.23
CA ARG A 162 -19.40 -6.00 -4.99
C ARG A 162 -19.37 -7.12 -6.03
N ALA A 163 -18.22 -7.38 -6.59
CA ALA A 163 -18.06 -8.40 -7.62
C ALA A 163 -16.70 -9.10 -7.54
N ILE A 164 -16.60 -10.20 -8.25
CA ILE A 164 -15.44 -11.10 -8.32
C ILE A 164 -15.16 -11.74 -6.95
N PRO A 165 -15.29 -13.06 -6.82
CA PRO A 165 -14.88 -13.78 -5.60
C PRO A 165 -13.43 -13.47 -5.25
N GLY A 166 -13.16 -13.28 -3.96
CA GLY A 166 -11.83 -12.95 -3.47
C GLY A 166 -10.79 -14.00 -3.83
N GLN A 167 -9.64 -13.50 -4.23
CA GLN A 167 -8.45 -14.29 -4.54
C GLN A 167 -7.52 -14.37 -3.31
N ALA A 168 -6.49 -15.17 -3.38
CA ALA A 168 -5.52 -15.32 -2.29
C ALA A 168 -4.92 -13.97 -1.83
N SER A 169 -4.63 -13.06 -2.77
CA SER A 169 -4.13 -11.72 -2.46
C SER A 169 -5.11 -10.88 -1.64
N ASP A 170 -6.41 -10.99 -1.91
CA ASP A 170 -7.44 -10.25 -1.16
C ASP A 170 -7.44 -10.64 0.31
N TYR A 171 -7.38 -11.94 0.59
CA TYR A 171 -7.31 -12.44 1.96
C TYR A 171 -5.97 -12.10 2.61
N ALA A 172 -4.85 -12.50 1.99
CA ALA A 172 -3.53 -12.36 2.59
C ALA A 172 -3.20 -10.91 2.93
N PHE A 173 -3.48 -9.96 2.02
CA PHE A 173 -3.15 -8.56 2.23
C PHE A 173 -4.11 -7.88 3.20
N LEU A 174 -5.40 -8.24 3.19
CA LEU A 174 -6.33 -7.72 4.19
C LEU A 174 -5.98 -8.24 5.59
N ILE A 175 -5.68 -9.52 5.76
CA ILE A 175 -5.21 -10.11 7.03
C ILE A 175 -3.96 -9.37 7.52
N PHE A 176 -3.00 -9.14 6.63
CA PHE A 176 -1.78 -8.38 6.93
C PHE A 176 -2.10 -6.96 7.40
N GLY A 177 -3.02 -6.28 6.71
CA GLY A 177 -3.52 -4.96 7.11
C GLY A 177 -4.14 -4.94 8.51
N LEU A 178 -5.01 -5.92 8.80
CA LEU A 178 -5.67 -6.05 10.09
C LEU A 178 -4.68 -6.35 11.23
N LEU A 179 -3.67 -7.18 11.00
CA LEU A 179 -2.61 -7.45 11.96
C LEU A 179 -1.75 -6.21 12.25
N HIS A 180 -1.48 -5.38 11.24
CA HIS A 180 -0.83 -4.07 11.44
C HIS A 180 -1.72 -3.08 12.20
N LEU A 181 -3.04 -3.07 11.95
CA LEU A 181 -3.99 -2.29 12.74
C LEU A 181 -4.01 -2.73 14.21
N TYR A 182 -4.04 -4.05 14.46
CA TYR A 182 -3.93 -4.58 15.82
C TYR A 182 -2.65 -4.05 16.50
N ARG A 183 -1.49 -4.18 15.85
CA ARG A 183 -0.20 -3.68 16.39
C ARG A 183 -0.17 -2.18 16.65
N SER A 184 -1.00 -1.42 15.96
CA SER A 184 -1.04 0.04 16.08
C SER A 184 -2.07 0.55 17.09
N THR A 185 -3.10 -0.27 17.38
CA THR A 185 -4.23 0.12 18.24
C THR A 185 -4.40 -0.77 19.47
N PHE A 186 -3.85 -1.98 19.44
CA PHE A 186 -4.11 -3.08 20.38
C PHE A 186 -5.59 -3.41 20.56
N ASN A 187 -6.44 -3.02 19.60
CA ASN A 187 -7.82 -3.44 19.56
C ASN A 187 -7.89 -4.89 19.05
N VAL A 188 -8.24 -5.80 19.96
CA VAL A 188 -8.29 -7.25 19.71
C VAL A 188 -9.21 -7.63 18.55
N THR A 189 -10.27 -6.86 18.32
CA THR A 189 -11.20 -7.10 17.22
C THR A 189 -10.49 -7.22 15.86
N TRP A 190 -9.42 -6.46 15.63
CA TRP A 190 -8.67 -6.58 14.38
C TRP A 190 -7.94 -7.92 14.25
N ALA A 191 -7.35 -8.42 15.35
CA ALA A 191 -6.70 -9.72 15.35
C ALA A 191 -7.72 -10.87 15.21
N GLU A 192 -8.88 -10.77 15.84
CA GLU A 192 -9.98 -11.73 15.68
C GLU A 192 -10.48 -11.79 14.25
N ARG A 193 -10.72 -10.62 13.61
CA ARG A 193 -11.12 -10.56 12.20
C ARG A 193 -10.05 -11.10 11.26
N ALA A 194 -8.77 -10.87 11.57
CA ALA A 194 -7.66 -11.47 10.83
C ALA A 194 -7.68 -13.00 10.93
N ALA A 195 -7.86 -13.56 12.13
CA ALA A 195 -7.95 -15.00 12.35
C ALA A 195 -9.18 -15.63 11.66
N ASP A 196 -10.33 -14.97 11.72
CA ASP A 196 -11.55 -15.41 11.01
C ASP A 196 -11.30 -15.50 9.49
N LEU A 197 -10.70 -14.45 8.90
CA LEU A 197 -10.40 -14.44 7.47
C LEU A 197 -9.35 -15.48 7.10
N GLN A 198 -8.35 -15.70 7.96
CA GLN A 198 -7.35 -16.73 7.75
C GLN A 198 -7.97 -18.13 7.74
N ALA A 199 -8.94 -18.38 8.61
CA ALA A 199 -9.66 -19.65 8.61
C ALA A 199 -10.46 -19.85 7.31
N VAL A 200 -11.12 -18.81 6.81
CA VAL A 200 -11.83 -18.85 5.52
C VAL A 200 -10.85 -19.08 4.37
N MET A 201 -9.72 -18.36 4.34
CA MET A 201 -8.70 -18.53 3.32
C MET A 201 -8.13 -19.94 3.27
N LEU A 202 -7.87 -20.57 4.44
CA LEU A 202 -7.44 -21.95 4.53
C LEU A 202 -8.51 -22.92 4.01
N ALA A 203 -9.77 -22.71 4.36
CA ALA A 203 -10.85 -23.60 3.92
C ALA A 203 -11.07 -23.57 2.40
N GLU A 204 -10.89 -22.41 1.78
CA GLU A 204 -11.23 -22.19 0.36
C GLU A 204 -10.03 -22.36 -0.61
N LEU A 205 -8.84 -21.97 -0.19
CA LEU A 205 -7.71 -21.78 -1.11
C LEU A 205 -6.49 -22.67 -0.78
N TRP A 206 -6.44 -23.33 0.37
CA TRP A 206 -5.30 -24.14 0.77
C TRP A 206 -5.22 -25.45 -0.02
N ASP A 207 -4.01 -25.83 -0.44
CA ASP A 207 -3.74 -27.16 -1.00
C ASP A 207 -3.37 -28.13 0.14
N GLU A 208 -4.31 -28.99 0.48
CA GLU A 208 -4.09 -29.99 1.54
C GLU A 208 -3.04 -31.05 1.16
N ALA A 209 -2.83 -31.32 -0.12
CA ALA A 209 -1.87 -32.32 -0.57
C ALA A 209 -0.42 -31.79 -0.59
N ALA A 210 -0.21 -30.64 -1.19
CA ALA A 210 1.13 -30.11 -1.45
C ALA A 210 1.51 -28.87 -0.62
N GLY A 211 0.59 -28.29 0.14
CA GLY A 211 0.77 -27.03 0.85
C GLY A 211 0.72 -25.81 -0.07
N GLY A 212 0.60 -24.63 0.52
CA GLY A 212 0.46 -23.37 -0.17
C GLY A 212 -0.95 -23.08 -0.65
N PHE A 213 -1.20 -21.81 -1.00
CA PHE A 213 -2.50 -21.32 -1.41
C PHE A 213 -2.58 -21.21 -2.93
N PHE A 214 -3.68 -21.72 -3.47
CA PHE A 214 -4.06 -21.46 -4.85
C PHE A 214 -4.47 -20.00 -5.02
N LEU A 215 -4.20 -19.43 -6.19
CA LEU A 215 -4.50 -18.04 -6.51
C LEU A 215 -6.01 -17.74 -6.43
N ALA A 216 -6.84 -18.63 -6.96
CA ALA A 216 -8.26 -18.39 -7.14
C ALA A 216 -9.16 -19.47 -6.51
N ASP A 217 -10.40 -19.05 -6.24
CA ASP A 217 -11.48 -19.89 -5.75
C ASP A 217 -11.69 -21.13 -6.65
N PRO A 218 -11.87 -22.34 -6.07
CA PRO A 218 -12.13 -23.57 -6.83
C PRO A 218 -13.41 -23.54 -7.64
N ARG A 219 -14.33 -22.65 -7.32
CA ARG A 219 -15.58 -22.45 -8.05
C ARG A 219 -15.42 -21.60 -9.32
N ASN A 220 -14.29 -20.95 -9.52
CA ASN A 220 -13.99 -20.27 -10.76
C ASN A 220 -13.67 -21.32 -11.85
N ARG A 221 -14.73 -21.79 -12.54
CA ARG A 221 -14.67 -22.83 -13.58
C ARG A 221 -14.08 -22.31 -14.91
N GLU A 222 -13.85 -21.04 -15.04
CA GLU A 222 -13.26 -20.44 -16.23
C GLU A 222 -11.74 -20.67 -16.28
N LEU A 223 -11.12 -20.95 -15.15
CA LEU A 223 -9.69 -21.25 -15.07
C LEU A 223 -9.45 -22.74 -15.28
N PRO A 224 -8.73 -23.15 -16.36
CA PRO A 224 -8.40 -24.53 -16.62
C PRO A 224 -7.41 -25.12 -15.62
N VAL A 225 -6.63 -24.27 -14.94
CA VAL A 225 -5.65 -24.63 -13.91
C VAL A 225 -5.72 -23.63 -12.77
N ARG A 226 -5.57 -24.09 -11.52
CA ARG A 226 -5.43 -23.25 -10.35
C ARG A 226 -3.96 -23.08 -10.00
N PRO A 227 -3.30 -21.97 -10.42
CA PRO A 227 -1.90 -21.76 -10.11
C PRO A 227 -1.71 -21.39 -8.63
N LYS A 228 -0.50 -21.67 -8.12
CA LYS A 228 0.01 -21.10 -6.87
C LYS A 228 1.10 -20.11 -7.22
N GLU A 229 0.90 -18.85 -6.85
CA GLU A 229 1.88 -17.81 -7.10
C GLU A 229 2.77 -17.61 -5.87
N ILE A 230 4.08 -17.45 -6.11
CA ILE A 230 5.09 -17.21 -5.08
C ILE A 230 6.02 -16.05 -5.44
N TYR A 231 6.02 -15.59 -6.69
CA TYR A 231 6.90 -14.53 -7.17
C TYR A 231 6.55 -13.18 -6.54
N ASP A 232 7.54 -12.57 -5.90
CA ASP A 232 7.42 -11.22 -5.32
C ASP A 232 7.88 -10.20 -6.37
N GLY A 233 6.91 -9.62 -7.09
CA GLY A 233 7.14 -8.64 -8.15
C GLY A 233 6.93 -7.19 -7.67
N ALA A 234 6.11 -6.44 -8.39
CA ALA A 234 5.74 -5.08 -8.01
C ALA A 234 4.93 -5.03 -6.69
N VAL A 235 4.18 -6.09 -6.43
CA VAL A 235 3.57 -6.41 -5.14
C VAL A 235 4.02 -7.81 -4.71
N PRO A 236 4.10 -8.11 -3.41
CA PRO A 236 4.45 -9.44 -2.94
C PRO A 236 3.37 -10.46 -3.33
N SER A 237 3.72 -11.73 -3.40
CA SER A 237 2.73 -12.79 -3.61
C SER A 237 1.89 -13.04 -2.36
N ALA A 238 0.66 -13.54 -2.55
CA ALA A 238 -0.21 -13.92 -1.45
C ALA A 238 0.45 -14.97 -0.53
N ASN A 239 1.12 -15.97 -1.09
CA ASN A 239 1.83 -17.00 -0.33
C ASN A 239 2.97 -16.43 0.50
N SER A 240 3.69 -15.43 -0.02
CA SER A 240 4.78 -14.76 0.70
C SER A 240 4.24 -13.96 1.90
N VAL A 241 3.17 -13.18 1.70
CA VAL A 241 2.58 -12.38 2.77
C VAL A 241 1.92 -13.27 3.82
N ASP A 242 1.25 -14.35 3.37
CA ASP A 242 0.52 -15.21 4.30
C ASP A 242 1.43 -16.07 5.18
N LEU A 243 2.65 -16.35 4.74
CA LEU A 243 3.66 -16.94 5.62
C LEU A 243 3.85 -16.09 6.90
N LEU A 244 3.98 -14.77 6.73
CA LEU A 244 4.15 -13.87 7.88
C LEU A 244 2.86 -13.74 8.70
N ASN A 245 1.70 -13.73 8.05
CA ASN A 245 0.40 -13.71 8.73
C ASN A 245 0.22 -14.93 9.63
N LEU A 246 0.48 -16.13 9.11
CA LEU A 246 0.39 -17.38 9.86
C LEU A 246 1.32 -17.39 11.07
N LEU A 247 2.56 -16.93 10.90
CA LEU A 247 3.54 -16.84 11.99
C LEU A 247 3.11 -15.83 13.07
N TRP A 248 2.58 -14.68 12.67
CA TRP A 248 2.06 -13.69 13.62
C TRP A 248 0.83 -14.21 14.35
N LEU A 249 -0.13 -14.83 13.67
CA LEU A 249 -1.31 -15.42 14.28
C LEU A 249 -0.92 -16.52 15.26
N SER A 250 0.05 -17.38 14.91
CA SER A 250 0.56 -18.40 15.83
C SER A 250 1.08 -17.80 17.12
N ARG A 251 1.88 -16.75 17.06
CA ARG A 251 2.45 -16.10 18.24
C ARG A 251 1.44 -15.28 19.04
N LEU A 252 0.45 -14.68 18.36
CA LEU A 252 -0.60 -13.89 19.00
C LEU A 252 -1.63 -14.78 19.73
N THR A 253 -1.99 -15.91 19.13
CA THR A 253 -3.08 -16.76 19.65
C THR A 253 -2.58 -17.97 20.43
N GLY A 254 -1.32 -18.36 20.22
CA GLY A 254 -0.77 -19.61 20.78
C GLY A 254 -1.32 -20.87 20.10
N ASP A 255 -2.12 -20.74 19.03
CA ASP A 255 -2.69 -21.87 18.32
C ASP A 255 -1.65 -22.51 17.38
N PRO A 256 -1.25 -23.78 17.65
CA PRO A 256 -0.19 -24.45 16.88
C PRO A 256 -0.58 -24.74 15.43
N ARG A 257 -1.88 -24.71 15.10
CA ARG A 257 -2.35 -24.94 13.72
C ARG A 257 -1.78 -23.93 12.73
N TRP A 258 -1.60 -22.69 13.16
CA TRP A 258 -1.01 -21.63 12.31
C TRP A 258 0.47 -21.91 12.01
N ALA A 259 1.23 -22.35 13.02
CA ALA A 259 2.65 -22.72 12.85
C ALA A 259 2.81 -23.93 11.92
N ASP A 260 1.95 -24.95 12.05
CA ASP A 260 1.95 -26.11 11.15
C ASP A 260 1.70 -25.70 9.69
N ARG A 261 0.73 -24.79 9.46
CA ARG A 261 0.45 -24.29 8.11
C ARG A 261 1.63 -23.46 7.55
N ALA A 262 2.27 -22.64 8.37
CA ALA A 262 3.46 -21.90 7.98
C ALA A 262 4.62 -22.85 7.59
N ASP A 263 4.89 -23.88 8.38
CA ASP A 263 5.92 -24.88 8.09
C ASP A 263 5.65 -25.64 6.77
N ARG A 264 4.40 -26.06 6.55
CA ARG A 264 3.99 -26.70 5.28
C ARG A 264 4.11 -25.75 4.10
N LEU A 265 3.80 -24.47 4.27
CA LEU A 265 3.95 -23.43 3.24
C LEU A 265 5.43 -23.27 2.85
N VAL A 266 6.32 -23.20 3.84
CA VAL A 266 7.76 -23.13 3.61
C VAL A 266 8.25 -24.36 2.83
N ARG A 267 7.87 -25.55 3.24
CA ARG A 267 8.27 -26.80 2.56
C ARG A 267 7.78 -26.87 1.13
N ALA A 268 6.56 -26.35 0.85
CA ALA A 268 5.98 -26.37 -0.49
C ALA A 268 6.83 -25.59 -1.52
N PHE A 269 7.51 -24.53 -1.08
CA PHE A 269 8.23 -23.63 -1.98
C PHE A 269 9.74 -23.60 -1.80
N ALA A 270 10.30 -24.30 -0.79
CA ALA A 270 11.73 -24.28 -0.46
C ALA A 270 12.63 -24.48 -1.69
N GLY A 271 12.41 -25.54 -2.45
CA GLY A 271 13.22 -25.83 -3.62
C GLY A 271 13.09 -24.82 -4.77
N THR A 272 12.00 -24.05 -4.84
CA THR A 272 11.85 -22.96 -5.80
C THR A 272 12.62 -21.74 -5.34
N ILE A 273 12.55 -21.42 -4.06
CA ILE A 273 13.20 -20.25 -3.45
C ILE A 273 14.72 -20.41 -3.45
N GLU A 274 15.24 -21.62 -3.15
CA GLU A 274 16.68 -21.91 -3.17
C GLU A 274 17.31 -21.64 -4.55
N ARG A 275 16.59 -21.89 -5.64
CA ARG A 275 17.11 -21.68 -7.00
C ARG A 275 17.26 -20.22 -7.39
N GLN A 276 16.42 -19.33 -6.85
CA GLN A 276 16.42 -17.89 -7.20
C GLN A 276 15.91 -17.03 -6.04
N PRO A 277 16.64 -16.90 -4.93
CA PRO A 277 16.15 -16.22 -3.72
C PRO A 277 15.69 -14.78 -3.95
N SER A 278 16.34 -14.04 -4.86
CA SER A 278 16.03 -12.65 -5.16
C SER A 278 14.64 -12.41 -5.76
N ALA A 279 13.99 -13.46 -6.25
CA ALA A 279 12.63 -13.40 -6.79
C ALA A 279 11.52 -13.55 -5.71
N PHE A 280 11.89 -13.82 -4.45
CA PHE A 280 11.00 -14.17 -3.35
C PHE A 280 11.33 -13.41 -2.07
N THR A 281 11.56 -12.10 -2.21
CA THR A 281 12.13 -11.27 -1.14
C THR A 281 11.20 -11.12 0.06
N PHE A 282 9.89 -11.06 -0.15
CA PHE A 282 8.94 -10.98 0.95
C PHE A 282 8.79 -12.33 1.66
N PHE A 283 8.85 -13.44 0.91
CA PHE A 283 8.89 -14.78 1.52
C PHE A 283 10.12 -14.94 2.43
N LEU A 284 11.27 -14.42 2.01
CA LEU A 284 12.49 -14.42 2.84
C LEU A 284 12.34 -13.60 4.11
N CYS A 285 11.52 -12.53 4.12
CA CYS A 285 11.16 -11.82 5.36
C CYS A 285 10.39 -12.72 6.33
N GLY A 286 9.44 -13.52 5.80
CA GLY A 286 8.74 -14.53 6.60
C GLY A 286 9.66 -15.63 7.15
N LEU A 287 10.59 -16.13 6.32
CA LEU A 287 11.61 -17.08 6.77
C LEU A 287 12.54 -16.50 7.84
N ASP A 288 12.99 -15.26 7.68
CA ASP A 288 13.80 -14.57 8.69
C ASP A 288 13.04 -14.48 10.03
N PHE A 289 11.74 -14.16 9.99
CA PHE A 289 10.89 -14.13 11.16
C PHE A 289 10.74 -15.52 11.82
N ALA A 290 10.66 -16.60 11.02
CA ALA A 290 10.54 -17.97 11.53
C ALA A 290 11.84 -18.50 12.16
N LEU A 291 13.00 -18.18 11.55
CA LEU A 291 14.28 -18.77 11.89
C LEU A 291 15.07 -18.01 12.95
N ARG A 292 14.85 -16.70 13.08
CA ARG A 292 15.53 -15.90 14.10
C ARG A 292 14.83 -15.97 15.44
N PRO A 293 15.59 -15.84 16.54
CA PRO A 293 14.99 -15.65 17.86
C PRO A 293 14.04 -14.45 17.84
N GLY A 294 12.76 -14.69 18.02
CA GLY A 294 11.75 -13.65 18.13
C GLY A 294 11.59 -13.17 19.56
N GLN A 295 11.04 -11.98 19.73
CA GLN A 295 10.67 -11.43 21.03
C GLN A 295 9.14 -11.34 21.11
N ASP A 296 8.57 -12.01 22.11
CA ASP A 296 7.18 -11.84 22.47
C ASP A 296 7.12 -10.93 23.71
N ILE A 297 6.55 -9.75 23.52
CA ILE A 297 6.44 -8.74 24.55
C ILE A 297 4.97 -8.63 24.97
N VAL A 298 4.72 -8.88 26.23
CA VAL A 298 3.39 -8.70 26.82
C VAL A 298 3.46 -7.51 27.78
N ILE A 299 2.70 -6.45 27.45
CA ILE A 299 2.51 -5.31 28.35
C ILE A 299 1.20 -5.57 29.11
N ALA A 300 1.31 -5.71 30.44
CA ALA A 300 0.14 -5.85 31.31
C ALA A 300 -0.19 -4.50 31.94
N GLY A 301 -1.42 -4.02 31.76
CA GLY A 301 -1.88 -2.74 32.29
C GLY A 301 -3.14 -2.25 31.58
N GLU A 302 -3.71 -1.15 32.09
CA GLU A 302 -4.84 -0.52 31.42
C GLU A 302 -4.40 0.04 30.06
N SER A 303 -5.20 -0.25 29.03
CA SER A 303 -5.02 0.34 27.71
C SER A 303 -5.16 1.88 27.82
N ARG A 304 -4.21 2.62 27.24
CA ARG A 304 -4.12 4.10 27.33
C ARG A 304 -3.65 4.66 28.68
N SER A 305 -3.11 3.83 29.58
CA SER A 305 -2.41 4.38 30.73
C SER A 305 -1.12 5.09 30.26
N PRO A 306 -0.70 6.20 30.90
CA PRO A 306 0.54 6.90 30.52
C PRO A 306 1.78 6.01 30.56
N ASP A 307 1.80 4.99 31.40
CA ASP A 307 2.89 4.04 31.52
C ASP A 307 2.90 3.06 30.34
N ALA A 308 1.75 2.51 29.96
CA ALA A 308 1.64 1.65 28.78
C ALA A 308 2.03 2.42 27.51
N GLU A 309 1.56 3.66 27.34
CA GLU A 309 1.91 4.51 26.21
C GLU A 309 3.42 4.80 26.13
N ARG A 310 4.08 5.06 27.26
CA ARG A 310 5.54 5.25 27.32
C ARG A 310 6.31 3.99 26.92
N LEU A 311 5.90 2.81 27.40
CA LEU A 311 6.50 1.54 27.03
C LEU A 311 6.34 1.25 25.53
N LEU A 312 5.13 1.45 24.99
CA LEU A 312 4.86 1.28 23.56
C LEU A 312 5.65 2.26 22.70
N ALA A 313 5.78 3.52 23.14
CA ALA A 313 6.60 4.51 22.45
C ALA A 313 8.08 4.10 22.43
N ALA A 314 8.60 3.58 23.53
CA ALA A 314 9.99 3.09 23.60
C ALA A 314 10.24 1.92 22.64
N LEU A 315 9.28 0.98 22.52
CA LEU A 315 9.36 -0.14 21.57
C LEU A 315 9.35 0.32 20.10
N ASN A 316 8.72 1.46 19.81
CA ASN A 316 8.66 2.01 18.47
C ASN A 316 9.94 2.77 18.03
N LEU A 317 10.87 3.03 18.93
CA LEU A 317 12.13 3.73 18.60
C LEU A 317 13.13 2.83 17.86
N THR A 318 12.95 1.52 17.93
CA THR A 318 13.88 0.55 17.33
C THR A 318 13.16 -0.31 16.31
N TYR A 319 13.81 -0.53 15.16
CA TYR A 319 13.30 -1.47 14.16
C TYR A 319 13.53 -2.91 14.62
N THR A 320 12.45 -3.58 14.99
CA THR A 320 12.43 -4.96 15.49
C THR A 320 11.44 -5.80 14.70
N PRO A 321 11.79 -6.28 13.49
CA PRO A 321 10.88 -7.00 12.62
C PRO A 321 10.36 -8.31 13.23
N ASN A 322 11.17 -8.99 14.06
CA ASN A 322 10.85 -10.28 14.66
C ASN A 322 10.17 -10.17 16.05
N GLN A 323 9.57 -9.02 16.35
CA GLN A 323 8.88 -8.77 17.60
C GLN A 323 7.35 -8.87 17.42
N VAL A 324 6.71 -9.58 18.32
CA VAL A 324 5.25 -9.54 18.51
C VAL A 324 4.95 -8.90 19.85
N THR A 325 4.08 -7.88 19.85
CA THR A 325 3.71 -7.15 21.06
C THR A 325 2.22 -7.36 21.32
N GLN A 326 1.88 -7.68 22.56
CA GLN A 326 0.52 -7.80 23.03
C GLN A 326 0.30 -6.83 24.19
N LEU A 327 -0.88 -6.23 24.26
CA LEU A 327 -1.32 -5.43 25.39
C LEU A 327 -2.43 -6.22 26.11
N LYS A 328 -2.17 -6.65 27.34
CA LYS A 328 -3.13 -7.34 28.19
C LYS A 328 -3.74 -6.32 29.16
N SER A 329 -4.97 -5.88 28.91
CA SER A 329 -5.75 -5.08 29.86
C SER A 329 -6.67 -5.97 30.70
N GLY A 330 -7.09 -5.48 31.87
CA GLY A 330 -7.99 -6.22 32.76
C GLY A 330 -9.35 -6.57 32.12
N ASP A 331 -9.74 -5.87 31.05
CA ASP A 331 -10.98 -6.08 30.30
C ASP A 331 -10.84 -7.11 29.16
N ASN A 332 -9.63 -7.56 28.86
CA ASN A 332 -9.31 -8.53 27.81
C ASN A 332 -8.75 -9.83 28.45
N SER A 333 -9.53 -10.49 29.27
CA SER A 333 -9.19 -11.80 29.84
C SER A 333 -9.76 -12.95 29.01
#